data_2811626e6bc1e99125a36c2fa0f97413
#
_entry.id   2811626e6bc1e99125a36c2fa0f97413
#
_cell.length_a   1.000
_cell.length_b   1.000
_cell.length_c   1.000
_cell.angle_alpha   90.00
_cell.angle_beta   90.00
_cell.angle_gamma   90.00
#
_symmetry.space_group_name_H-M   'P 1'
#
loop_
_entity.id
_entity.type
_entity.pdbx_description
1 polymer ?
#
loop_
_entity_poly.entity_id
_entity_poly.type
_entity_poly.pdbx_seq_one_letter_code
_entity_poly.pdbx_strand_id
1 'polypeptide(L)'
;MSTQEANDVLERLCNLQRMEARAFGLRYGLQPVQMEALTYLTQCNRYSNTPQAVAEYLGLTKGTVSQSLKVLEQKGFLRKQADKQDKRIVRLAPTMKGSNLVKKALLARSLEPALAMMDSMKIAELTSMFRSILRKMQKINGRKAFGACHTCRFNEDHQKNGYVCGLTREPLSVQDVQLICREHQYPQ
;
A
#
# COMPACT_ATOMS: atom_id res chain seq x y z
N MET A 1 3.56 26.42 17.14
CA MET A 1 2.85 25.15 16.76
C MET A 1 3.45 24.04 17.59
N SER A 2 2.63 23.32 18.33
CA SER A 2 3.08 22.24 19.22
C SER A 2 2.99 20.88 18.52
N THR A 3 3.72 19.89 19.04
CA THR A 3 3.61 18.49 18.59
C THR A 3 2.17 17.99 18.74
N GLN A 4 1.46 18.45 19.77
CA GLN A 4 0.06 18.10 20.00
C GLN A 4 -0.84 18.59 18.86
N GLU A 5 -0.71 19.83 18.45
CA GLU A 5 -1.49 20.40 17.33
C GLU A 5 -1.27 19.63 16.02
N ALA A 6 0.00 19.27 15.73
CA ALA A 6 0.32 18.46 14.56
C ALA A 6 -0.34 17.06 14.62
N ASN A 7 -0.34 16.42 15.80
CA ASN A 7 -1.02 15.15 16.02
C ASN A 7 -2.54 15.28 15.80
N ASP A 8 -3.17 16.27 16.37
CA ASP A 8 -4.62 16.50 16.27
C ASP A 8 -5.06 16.73 14.82
N VAL A 9 -4.28 17.51 14.05
CA VAL A 9 -4.55 17.71 12.62
C VAL A 9 -4.39 16.41 11.84
N LEU A 10 -3.33 15.64 12.10
CA LEU A 10 -3.09 14.35 11.43
C LEU A 10 -4.22 13.34 11.72
N GLU A 11 -4.66 13.24 12.98
CA GLU A 11 -5.78 12.36 13.35
C GLU A 11 -7.07 12.75 12.63
N ARG A 12 -7.36 14.04 12.52
CA ARG A 12 -8.55 14.55 11.80
C ARG A 12 -8.47 14.24 10.31
N LEU A 13 -7.29 14.41 9.67
CA LEU A 13 -7.06 14.03 8.28
C LEU A 13 -7.26 12.53 8.06
N CYS A 14 -6.66 11.69 8.91
CA CYS A 14 -6.84 10.25 8.85
C CYS A 14 -8.30 9.82 9.06
N ASN A 15 -9.03 10.49 9.96
CA ASN A 15 -10.43 10.21 10.20
C ASN A 15 -11.30 10.55 8.98
N LEU A 16 -11.10 11.73 8.38
CA LEU A 16 -11.83 12.14 7.18
C LEU A 16 -11.61 11.15 6.03
N GLN A 17 -10.35 10.76 5.78
CA GLN A 17 -10.04 9.77 4.75
C GLN A 17 -10.72 8.41 5.01
N ARG A 18 -10.75 7.95 6.26
CA ARG A 18 -11.46 6.70 6.64
C ARG A 18 -12.95 6.80 6.41
N MET A 19 -13.57 7.95 6.74
CA MET A 19 -15.00 8.20 6.50
C MET A 19 -15.33 8.15 5.01
N GLU A 20 -14.55 8.81 4.16
CA GLU A 20 -14.74 8.81 2.71
C GLU A 20 -14.57 7.41 2.11
N ALA A 21 -13.51 6.70 2.50
CA ALA A 21 -13.25 5.33 2.06
C ALA A 21 -14.37 4.37 2.47
N ARG A 22 -14.89 4.50 3.69
CA ARG A 22 -16.02 3.71 4.21
C ARG A 22 -17.30 3.99 3.42
N ALA A 23 -17.64 5.26 3.25
CA ALA A 23 -18.84 5.68 2.51
C ALA A 23 -18.80 5.16 1.06
N PHE A 24 -17.62 5.22 0.42
CA PHE A 24 -17.43 4.69 -0.93
C PHE A 24 -17.59 3.17 -0.96
N GLY A 25 -16.91 2.44 -0.06
CA GLY A 25 -16.93 0.97 -0.01
C GLY A 25 -18.33 0.41 0.20
N LEU A 26 -19.16 1.04 1.05
CA LEU A 26 -20.53 0.63 1.33
C LEU A 26 -21.43 0.61 0.09
N ARG A 27 -21.20 1.52 -0.88
CA ARG A 27 -21.94 1.52 -2.16
C ARG A 27 -21.73 0.25 -2.98
N TYR A 28 -20.63 -0.46 -2.73
CA TYR A 28 -20.27 -1.72 -3.40
C TYR A 28 -20.41 -2.93 -2.47
N GLY A 29 -21.02 -2.74 -1.30
CA GLY A 29 -21.21 -3.76 -0.28
C GLY A 29 -19.88 -4.29 0.27
N LEU A 30 -18.86 -3.42 0.37
CA LEU A 30 -17.56 -3.75 0.92
C LEU A 30 -17.34 -3.06 2.27
N GLN A 31 -16.85 -3.85 3.23
CA GLN A 31 -16.40 -3.33 4.51
C GLN A 31 -15.06 -2.58 4.36
N PRO A 32 -14.73 -1.66 5.29
CA PRO A 32 -13.46 -0.92 5.23
C PRO A 32 -12.24 -1.81 5.02
N VAL A 33 -12.10 -2.88 5.78
CA VAL A 33 -10.97 -3.83 5.70
C VAL A 33 -10.84 -4.49 4.32
N GLN A 34 -11.96 -4.71 3.62
CA GLN A 34 -11.96 -5.28 2.27
C GLN A 34 -11.45 -4.25 1.25
N MET A 35 -11.87 -2.99 1.39
CA MET A 35 -11.36 -1.90 0.57
C MET A 35 -9.87 -1.66 0.81
N GLU A 36 -9.42 -1.66 2.07
CA GLU A 36 -8.01 -1.49 2.42
C GLU A 36 -7.15 -2.63 1.86
N ALA A 37 -7.58 -3.88 2.01
CA ALA A 37 -6.89 -5.03 1.44
C ALA A 37 -6.80 -4.95 -0.09
N LEU A 38 -7.89 -4.58 -0.76
CA LEU A 38 -7.90 -4.44 -2.22
C LEU A 38 -7.00 -3.29 -2.67
N THR A 39 -7.03 -2.15 -1.96
CA THR A 39 -6.15 -1.00 -2.25
C THR A 39 -4.69 -1.38 -2.09
N TYR A 40 -4.30 -2.02 -0.98
CA TYR A 40 -2.94 -2.52 -0.79
C TYR A 40 -2.50 -3.43 -1.94
N LEU A 41 -3.34 -4.38 -2.36
CA LEU A 41 -3.02 -5.33 -3.43
C LEU A 41 -2.86 -4.67 -4.81
N THR A 42 -3.44 -3.48 -5.04
CA THR A 42 -3.19 -2.71 -6.27
C THR A 42 -1.87 -1.94 -6.23
N GLN A 43 -1.26 -1.79 -5.06
CA GLN A 43 -0.07 -0.98 -4.83
C GLN A 43 1.16 -1.81 -4.46
N CYS A 44 1.00 -3.09 -4.12
CA CYS A 44 2.11 -3.94 -3.72
C CYS A 44 2.77 -4.64 -4.91
N ASN A 45 4.05 -4.98 -4.74
CA ASN A 45 4.80 -5.73 -5.73
C ASN A 45 4.48 -7.24 -5.69
N ARG A 46 5.02 -7.99 -6.67
CA ARG A 46 4.82 -9.44 -6.82
C ARG A 46 5.31 -10.30 -5.64
N TYR A 47 6.19 -9.77 -4.80
CA TYR A 47 6.67 -10.49 -3.60
C TYR A 47 5.74 -10.30 -2.41
N SER A 48 4.91 -9.28 -2.44
CA SER A 48 4.09 -8.79 -1.31
C SER A 48 2.61 -9.09 -1.45
N ASN A 49 2.19 -9.72 -2.54
CA ASN A 49 0.80 -10.03 -2.86
C ASN A 49 0.31 -11.36 -2.25
N THR A 50 0.59 -11.58 -0.97
CA THR A 50 0.20 -12.81 -0.24
C THR A 50 -0.77 -12.50 0.90
N PRO A 51 -1.61 -13.46 1.36
CA PRO A 51 -2.48 -13.27 2.52
C PRO A 51 -1.73 -12.84 3.78
N GLN A 52 -0.52 -13.37 3.98
CA GLN A 52 0.32 -13.00 5.11
C GLN A 52 0.78 -11.54 5.00
N ALA A 53 1.21 -11.08 3.84
CA ALA A 53 1.63 -9.70 3.64
C ALA A 53 0.47 -8.71 3.86
N VAL A 54 -0.75 -9.06 3.41
CA VAL A 54 -1.96 -8.27 3.69
C VAL A 54 -2.22 -8.18 5.19
N ALA A 55 -2.11 -9.30 5.92
CA ALA A 55 -2.33 -9.34 7.37
C ALA A 55 -1.31 -8.46 8.12
N GLU A 56 -0.04 -8.56 7.76
CA GLU A 56 1.04 -7.77 8.37
C GLU A 56 0.89 -6.27 8.03
N TYR A 57 0.55 -5.94 6.79
CA TYR A 57 0.36 -4.54 6.36
C TYR A 57 -0.80 -3.87 7.09
N LEU A 58 -1.95 -4.56 7.17
CA LEU A 58 -3.15 -4.04 7.84
C LEU A 58 -3.10 -4.17 9.37
N GLY A 59 -2.15 -4.90 9.92
CA GLY A 59 -2.06 -5.16 11.36
C GLY A 59 -3.21 -6.03 11.88
N LEU A 60 -3.69 -6.98 11.06
CA LEU A 60 -4.85 -7.82 11.35
C LEU A 60 -4.48 -9.30 11.51
N THR A 61 -5.39 -10.08 12.12
CA THR A 61 -5.21 -11.52 12.21
C THR A 61 -5.36 -12.21 10.85
N LYS A 62 -4.68 -13.36 10.68
CA LYS A 62 -4.81 -14.18 9.47
C LYS A 62 -6.26 -14.59 9.19
N GLY A 63 -7.05 -14.87 10.24
CA GLY A 63 -8.47 -15.22 10.12
C GLY A 63 -9.31 -14.09 9.54
N THR A 64 -9.18 -12.87 10.07
CA THR A 64 -9.88 -11.67 9.57
C THR A 64 -9.55 -11.40 8.11
N VAL A 65 -8.27 -11.48 7.76
CA VAL A 65 -7.82 -11.29 6.37
C VAL A 65 -8.36 -12.37 5.45
N SER A 66 -8.30 -13.65 5.85
CA SER A 66 -8.82 -14.76 5.06
C SER A 66 -10.30 -14.58 4.71
N GLN A 67 -11.13 -14.17 5.66
CA GLN A 67 -12.55 -13.89 5.43
C GLN A 67 -12.74 -12.70 4.47
N SER A 68 -11.99 -11.63 4.66
CA SER A 68 -12.05 -10.46 3.79
C SER A 68 -11.66 -10.78 2.34
N LEU A 69 -10.59 -11.56 2.15
CA LEU A 69 -10.14 -12.02 0.84
C LEU A 69 -11.15 -12.97 0.17
N LYS A 70 -11.84 -13.81 0.94
CA LYS A 70 -12.91 -14.69 0.43
C LYS A 70 -14.08 -13.85 -0.13
N VAL A 71 -14.51 -12.80 0.58
CA VAL A 71 -15.56 -11.90 0.10
C VAL A 71 -15.14 -11.18 -1.18
N LEU A 72 -13.90 -10.66 -1.23
CA LEU A 72 -13.40 -9.98 -2.43
C LEU A 72 -13.35 -10.93 -3.64
N GLU A 73 -12.96 -12.18 -3.43
CA GLU A 73 -12.93 -13.21 -4.47
C GLU A 73 -14.34 -13.55 -4.96
N GLN A 74 -15.29 -13.80 -4.04
CA GLN A 74 -16.69 -14.09 -4.36
C GLN A 74 -17.38 -12.96 -5.14
N LYS A 75 -17.02 -11.71 -4.84
CA LYS A 75 -17.51 -10.52 -5.56
C LYS A 75 -16.78 -10.26 -6.89
N GLY A 76 -15.77 -11.05 -7.20
CA GLY A 76 -14.98 -10.94 -8.44
C GLY A 76 -14.02 -9.76 -8.47
N PHE A 77 -13.63 -9.20 -7.32
CA PHE A 77 -12.63 -8.13 -7.23
C PHE A 77 -11.20 -8.65 -7.12
N LEU A 78 -11.04 -9.90 -6.73
CA LEU A 78 -9.76 -10.56 -6.46
C LEU A 78 -9.74 -11.95 -7.08
N ARG A 79 -8.55 -12.44 -7.48
CA ARG A 79 -8.27 -13.83 -7.82
C ARG A 79 -7.15 -14.36 -6.96
N LYS A 80 -7.27 -15.62 -6.53
CA LYS A 80 -6.20 -16.37 -5.88
C LYS A 80 -5.55 -17.30 -6.89
N GLN A 81 -4.24 -17.39 -6.86
CA GLN A 81 -3.45 -18.25 -7.73
C GLN A 81 -2.35 -18.91 -6.91
N ALA A 82 -2.03 -20.17 -7.18
CA ALA A 82 -0.82 -20.78 -6.65
C ALA A 82 0.41 -20.10 -7.29
N ASP A 83 1.44 -19.89 -6.51
CA ASP A 83 2.72 -19.39 -7.03
C ASP A 83 3.31 -20.40 -8.02
N LYS A 84 3.99 -19.90 -9.05
CA LYS A 84 4.55 -20.75 -10.11
C LYS A 84 5.73 -21.59 -9.63
N GLN A 85 6.53 -21.09 -8.69
CA GLN A 85 7.73 -21.74 -8.19
C GLN A 85 7.45 -22.56 -6.92
N ASP A 86 6.62 -22.04 -6.00
CA ASP A 86 6.20 -22.75 -4.79
C ASP A 86 4.67 -22.75 -4.66
N LYS A 87 4.05 -23.87 -5.03
CA LYS A 87 2.59 -24.05 -5.00
C LYS A 87 1.96 -23.92 -3.60
N ARG A 88 2.75 -23.92 -2.53
CA ARG A 88 2.28 -23.68 -1.17
C ARG A 88 1.98 -22.19 -0.93
N ILE A 89 2.53 -21.32 -1.76
CA ILE A 89 2.32 -19.88 -1.67
C ILE A 89 1.09 -19.49 -2.49
N VAL A 90 0.13 -18.82 -1.86
CA VAL A 90 -1.02 -18.24 -2.53
C VAL A 90 -0.69 -16.80 -2.92
N ARG A 91 -0.80 -16.49 -4.21
CA ARG A 91 -0.70 -15.14 -4.78
C ARG A 91 -2.08 -14.53 -4.96
N LEU A 92 -2.19 -13.27 -4.64
CA LEU A 92 -3.42 -12.49 -4.71
C LEU A 92 -3.30 -11.47 -5.83
N ALA A 93 -4.22 -11.53 -6.79
CA ALA A 93 -4.22 -10.62 -7.93
C ALA A 93 -5.56 -9.88 -8.03
N PRO A 94 -5.59 -8.54 -7.92
CA PRO A 94 -6.78 -7.77 -8.23
C PRO A 94 -7.25 -8.05 -9.66
N THR A 95 -8.55 -8.20 -9.86
CA THR A 95 -9.12 -8.26 -11.20
C THR A 95 -9.20 -6.86 -11.82
N MET A 96 -9.49 -6.78 -13.12
CA MET A 96 -9.78 -5.48 -13.77
C MET A 96 -10.91 -4.74 -13.04
N LYS A 97 -11.97 -5.47 -12.62
CA LYS A 97 -13.06 -4.93 -11.82
C LYS A 97 -12.58 -4.37 -10.48
N GLY A 98 -11.69 -5.10 -9.79
CA GLY A 98 -11.10 -4.66 -8.52
C GLY A 98 -10.21 -3.43 -8.68
N SER A 99 -9.31 -3.43 -9.66
CA SER A 99 -8.43 -2.30 -9.93
C SER A 99 -9.21 -1.03 -10.32
N ASN A 100 -10.26 -1.17 -11.14
CA ASN A 100 -11.12 -0.04 -11.51
C ASN A 100 -11.91 0.49 -10.31
N LEU A 101 -12.33 -0.39 -9.39
CA LEU A 101 -12.99 0.04 -8.16
C LEU A 101 -12.06 0.88 -7.29
N VAL A 102 -10.81 0.45 -7.10
CA VAL A 102 -9.81 1.21 -6.33
C VAL A 102 -9.53 2.57 -6.98
N LYS A 103 -9.35 2.61 -8.30
CA LYS A 103 -9.18 3.89 -9.03
C LYS A 103 -10.34 4.85 -8.79
N LYS A 104 -11.58 4.38 -8.88
CA LYS A 104 -12.77 5.19 -8.58
C LYS A 104 -12.80 5.66 -7.13
N ALA A 105 -12.40 4.80 -6.19
CA ALA A 105 -12.34 5.16 -4.78
C ALA A 105 -11.31 6.26 -4.49
N LEU A 106 -10.15 6.21 -5.14
CA LEU A 106 -9.12 7.23 -5.00
C LEU A 106 -9.58 8.57 -5.57
N LEU A 107 -10.18 8.58 -6.76
CA LEU A 107 -10.72 9.80 -7.40
C LEU A 107 -11.90 10.41 -6.62
N ALA A 108 -12.61 9.63 -5.83
CA ALA A 108 -13.71 10.12 -5.00
C ALA A 108 -13.26 10.75 -3.67
N ARG A 109 -11.96 10.69 -3.34
CA ARG A 109 -11.41 11.26 -2.12
C ARG A 109 -11.07 12.74 -2.30
N SER A 110 -11.29 13.52 -1.23
CA SER A 110 -11.01 14.96 -1.22
C SER A 110 -9.51 15.30 -1.09
N LEU A 111 -8.69 14.35 -0.66
CA LEU A 111 -7.26 14.60 -0.40
C LEU A 111 -6.49 14.97 -1.68
N GLU A 112 -6.67 14.22 -2.76
CA GLU A 112 -5.92 14.44 -4.01
C GLU A 112 -6.23 15.81 -4.64
N PRO A 113 -7.49 16.24 -4.80
CA PRO A 113 -7.81 17.61 -5.21
C PRO A 113 -7.26 18.67 -4.26
N ALA A 114 -7.29 18.45 -2.94
CA ALA A 114 -6.75 19.38 -1.97
C ALA A 114 -5.23 19.53 -2.11
N LEU A 115 -4.49 18.43 -2.32
CA LEU A 115 -3.05 18.48 -2.57
C LEU A 115 -2.73 19.13 -3.92
N ALA A 116 -3.54 18.91 -4.95
CA ALA A 116 -3.34 19.51 -6.27
C ALA A 116 -3.48 21.04 -6.29
N MET A 117 -4.09 21.63 -5.26
CA MET A 117 -4.15 23.09 -5.07
C MET A 117 -2.87 23.66 -4.44
N MET A 118 -1.95 22.81 -4.00
CA MET A 118 -0.70 23.23 -3.38
C MET A 118 0.42 23.37 -4.42
N ASP A 119 1.37 24.23 -4.10
CA ASP A 119 2.60 24.37 -4.88
C ASP A 119 3.43 23.08 -4.86
N SER A 120 4.10 22.75 -5.98
CA SER A 120 4.88 21.53 -6.14
C SER A 120 6.04 21.40 -5.13
N MET A 121 6.67 22.51 -4.75
CA MET A 121 7.74 22.51 -3.76
C MET A 121 7.18 22.16 -2.38
N LYS A 122 6.03 22.71 -2.00
CA LYS A 122 5.35 22.39 -0.73
C LYS A 122 4.91 20.93 -0.69
N ILE A 123 4.46 20.35 -1.81
CA ILE A 123 4.13 18.93 -1.91
C ILE A 123 5.37 18.06 -1.70
N ALA A 124 6.51 18.43 -2.29
CA ALA A 124 7.76 17.68 -2.11
C ALA A 124 8.24 17.71 -0.65
N GLU A 125 8.17 18.89 0.00
CA GLU A 125 8.52 19.06 1.41
C GLU A 125 7.60 18.24 2.33
N LEU A 126 6.28 18.35 2.13
CA LEU A 126 5.27 17.59 2.88
C LEU A 126 5.49 16.07 2.72
N THR A 127 5.76 15.62 1.51
CA THR A 127 6.05 14.20 1.23
C THR A 127 7.30 13.73 1.98
N SER A 128 8.36 14.54 2.01
CA SER A 128 9.60 14.24 2.73
C SER A 128 9.35 14.15 4.25
N MET A 129 8.60 15.09 4.81
CA MET A 129 8.22 15.07 6.23
C MET A 129 7.40 13.83 6.58
N PHE A 130 6.38 13.49 5.81
CA PHE A 130 5.57 12.30 6.04
C PHE A 130 6.37 11.01 5.96
N ARG A 131 7.28 10.89 4.99
CA ARG A 131 8.19 9.74 4.90
C ARG A 131 9.08 9.62 6.15
N SER A 132 9.60 10.74 6.64
CA SER A 132 10.43 10.77 7.86
C SER A 132 9.63 10.31 9.09
N ILE A 133 8.43 10.85 9.28
CA ILE A 133 7.53 10.47 10.38
C ILE A 133 7.18 8.99 10.29
N LEU A 134 6.75 8.50 9.11
CA LEU A 134 6.40 7.10 8.88
C LEU A 134 7.56 6.17 9.23
N ARG A 135 8.78 6.46 8.77
CA ARG A 135 9.98 5.69 9.09
C ARG A 135 10.23 5.61 10.60
N LYS A 136 10.14 6.74 11.30
CA LYS A 136 10.31 6.81 12.77
C LYS A 136 9.24 5.98 13.50
N MET A 137 7.97 6.13 13.10
CA MET A 137 6.86 5.36 13.69
C MET A 137 7.02 3.85 13.48
N GLN A 138 7.42 3.42 12.29
CA GLN A 138 7.68 2.01 11.99
C GLN A 138 8.82 1.45 12.85
N LYS A 139 9.90 2.23 13.02
CA LYS A 139 11.03 1.85 13.88
C LYS A 139 10.61 1.71 15.36
N ILE A 140 9.86 2.68 15.88
CA ILE A 140 9.36 2.66 17.28
C ILE A 140 8.46 1.45 17.52
N ASN A 141 7.59 1.13 16.57
CA ASN A 141 6.63 0.03 16.69
C ASN A 141 7.22 -1.35 16.34
N GLY A 142 8.49 -1.44 15.96
CA GLY A 142 9.13 -2.70 15.53
C GLY A 142 8.45 -3.37 14.33
N ARG A 143 7.69 -2.61 13.53
CA ARG A 143 6.96 -3.13 12.37
C ARG A 143 7.80 -3.13 11.11
N LYS A 144 7.47 -4.03 10.17
CA LYS A 144 8.04 -4.02 8.82
C LYS A 144 7.73 -2.69 8.12
N ALA A 145 8.70 -2.22 7.32
CA ALA A 145 8.61 -0.90 6.70
C ALA A 145 7.52 -0.80 5.63
N PHE A 146 7.27 -1.86 4.86
CA PHE A 146 6.31 -1.82 3.74
C PHE A 146 6.48 -0.56 2.88
N GLY A 147 7.71 -0.27 2.48
CA GLY A 147 8.05 0.94 1.72
C GLY A 147 8.05 0.70 0.22
N ALA A 148 8.03 1.81 -0.54
CA ALA A 148 8.18 1.77 -1.99
C ALA A 148 9.60 1.30 -2.37
N CYS A 149 9.71 0.43 -3.38
CA CYS A 149 10.96 -0.24 -3.72
C CYS A 149 12.09 0.77 -4.07
N HIS A 150 11.80 1.91 -4.71
CA HIS A 150 12.79 2.93 -5.02
C HIS A 150 13.46 3.58 -3.79
N THR A 151 12.88 3.42 -2.59
CA THR A 151 13.46 3.88 -1.32
C THR A 151 14.15 2.78 -0.53
N CYS A 152 14.26 1.57 -1.12
CA CYS A 152 14.82 0.39 -0.47
C CYS A 152 16.33 0.31 -0.66
N ARG A 153 17.08 -0.10 0.38
CA ARG A 153 18.52 -0.34 0.29
C ARG A 153 18.92 -1.43 -0.72
N PHE A 154 17.98 -2.30 -1.07
CA PHE A 154 18.17 -3.38 -2.05
C PHE A 154 17.76 -2.98 -3.47
N ASN A 155 17.33 -1.75 -3.71
CA ASN A 155 17.06 -1.28 -5.06
C ASN A 155 18.37 -0.81 -5.69
N GLU A 156 18.89 -1.59 -6.61
CA GLU A 156 20.11 -1.29 -7.36
C GLU A 156 19.70 -0.65 -8.69
N ASP A 157 20.08 0.63 -8.89
CA ASP A 157 19.86 1.36 -10.15
C ASP A 157 21.10 1.22 -11.04
N HIS A 158 20.97 0.44 -12.10
CA HIS A 158 22.01 0.24 -13.11
C HIS A 158 21.88 1.20 -14.30
N GLN A 159 21.23 2.35 -14.11
CA GLN A 159 21.04 3.40 -15.12
C GLN A 159 20.49 2.85 -16.46
N LYS A 160 21.35 2.64 -17.46
CA LYS A 160 20.97 2.15 -18.79
C LYS A 160 20.40 0.73 -18.78
N ASN A 161 20.73 -0.09 -17.78
CA ASN A 161 20.33 -1.50 -17.67
C ASN A 161 19.09 -1.72 -16.78
N GLY A 162 18.46 -0.64 -16.30
CA GLY A 162 17.28 -0.71 -15.46
C GLY A 162 17.58 -0.98 -13.99
N TYR A 163 16.60 -1.51 -13.27
CA TYR A 163 16.69 -1.74 -11.84
C TYR A 163 16.80 -3.24 -11.54
N VAL A 164 17.51 -3.59 -10.45
CA VAL A 164 17.64 -4.95 -9.94
C VAL A 164 17.36 -4.96 -8.45
N CYS A 165 16.66 -5.98 -7.96
CA CYS A 165 16.49 -6.21 -6.53
C CYS A 165 17.73 -6.95 -5.98
N GLY A 166 18.56 -6.30 -5.17
CA GLY A 166 19.75 -6.90 -4.56
C GLY A 166 19.45 -8.06 -3.61
N LEU A 167 18.20 -8.19 -3.12
CA LEU A 167 17.75 -9.29 -2.27
C LEU A 167 17.39 -10.54 -3.07
N THR A 168 16.65 -10.39 -4.17
CA THR A 168 16.16 -11.53 -5.01
C THR A 168 16.99 -11.74 -6.27
N ARG A 169 17.86 -10.78 -6.62
CA ARG A 169 18.64 -10.74 -7.86
C ARG A 169 17.80 -10.71 -9.13
N GLU A 170 16.53 -10.33 -9.03
CA GLU A 170 15.62 -10.25 -10.15
C GLU A 170 15.55 -8.82 -10.73
N PRO A 171 15.35 -8.70 -12.07
CA PRO A 171 15.15 -7.41 -12.70
C PRO A 171 13.81 -6.80 -12.27
N LEU A 172 13.80 -5.47 -12.13
CA LEU A 172 12.65 -4.66 -11.78
C LEU A 172 12.36 -3.66 -12.89
N SER A 173 11.10 -3.51 -13.24
CA SER A 173 10.66 -2.44 -14.15
C SER A 173 10.56 -1.09 -13.43
N VAL A 174 10.43 -0.01 -14.20
CA VAL A 174 10.17 1.35 -13.66
C VAL A 174 8.88 1.36 -12.82
N GLN A 175 7.88 0.55 -13.17
CA GLN A 175 6.66 0.40 -12.39
C GLN A 175 6.90 -0.38 -11.10
N ASP A 176 7.67 -1.48 -11.14
CA ASP A 176 7.95 -2.30 -9.95
C ASP A 176 8.61 -1.50 -8.84
N VAL A 177 9.51 -0.55 -9.17
CA VAL A 177 10.20 0.26 -8.17
C VAL A 177 9.29 1.28 -7.46
N GLN A 178 8.11 1.56 -8.00
CA GLN A 178 7.11 2.41 -7.36
C GLN A 178 6.20 1.64 -6.40
N LEU A 179 6.22 0.30 -6.45
CA LEU A 179 5.31 -0.54 -5.67
C LEU A 179 5.81 -0.79 -4.25
N ILE A 180 4.85 -1.04 -3.36
CA ILE A 180 5.11 -1.38 -1.95
C ILE A 180 5.72 -2.77 -1.85
N CYS A 181 6.85 -2.88 -1.13
CA CYS A 181 7.52 -4.13 -0.83
C CYS A 181 7.46 -4.46 0.66
N ARG A 182 7.03 -5.67 0.99
CA ARG A 182 7.02 -6.22 2.35
C ARG A 182 8.43 -6.38 2.94
N GLU A 183 9.41 -6.70 2.10
CA GLU A 183 10.81 -6.92 2.49
C GLU A 183 11.64 -5.63 2.38
N HIS A 184 10.97 -4.49 2.25
CA HIS A 184 11.61 -3.18 2.20
C HIS A 184 12.48 -2.92 3.44
N GLN A 185 13.68 -2.43 3.22
CA GLN A 185 14.58 -1.94 4.26
C GLN A 185 15.08 -0.56 3.85
N TYR A 186 15.02 0.38 4.79
CA TYR A 186 15.58 1.71 4.57
C TYR A 186 17.11 1.64 4.46
N PRO A 187 17.75 2.49 3.66
CA PRO A 187 19.19 2.73 3.74
C PRO A 187 19.59 3.13 5.16
N GLN A 188 20.80 2.68 5.57
CA GLN A 188 21.36 3.04 6.88
C GLN A 188 21.72 4.51 6.96
#